data_c8c34b1c7f95b298fcace4b68763d086
#
_entry.id   c8c34b1c7f95b298fcace4b68763d086
#
_cell.length_a   1.000
_cell.length_b   1.000
_cell.length_c   1.000
_cell.angle_alpha   90.00
_cell.angle_beta   90.00
_cell.angle_gamma   90.00
#
_symmetry.space_group_name_H-M   'P 1'
#
loop_
_entity.id
_entity.type
_entity.pdbx_description
1 polymer ?
#
loop_
_entity_poly.entity_id
_entity_poly.type
_entity_poly.pdbx_seq_one_letter_code
_entity_poly.pdbx_strand_id
1 'polypeptide(L)'
;MPENFLRLCWRDVADLLRFSHHYAPLRTMIDILPRIQIETAPNPTASVIWLHGLGADGGDFAGLVPQLDLTGVQAVRFIFPHAPAMPVTWNGGCVMPAWYDIYGADLISHQDEAGIRASERHVVDLIGHEIGRGIAASRIVLAGFSQGCAMALHTGLRYPQSLAGIVALSGYLPLLDTLAAERSQANAHTPVFMAHGIRDTVVIPARGEASRDHLQSLGYPVQWRTYPMPHCVLPREMADISDFLRQVLGPP
;
A
#
# COMPACT_ATOMS: atom_id res chain seq x y z
N MET A 1 53.09 56.39 -22.97
CA MET A 1 52.30 55.63 -23.99
C MET A 1 53.18 54.57 -24.56
N PRO A 2 52.90 53.29 -24.39
CA PRO A 2 52.05 52.57 -25.31
C PRO A 2 51.15 51.54 -24.62
N GLU A 3 50.01 51.27 -25.27
CA GLU A 3 49.03 50.28 -25.04
C GLU A 3 49.58 48.88 -25.38
N ASN A 4 49.34 47.89 -24.54
CA ASN A 4 49.39 46.48 -24.89
C ASN A 4 48.23 45.74 -24.25
N PHE A 5 47.14 45.60 -25.02
CA PHE A 5 46.04 44.68 -24.73
C PHE A 5 46.48 43.28 -25.09
N LEU A 6 46.58 42.38 -24.09
CA LEU A 6 46.77 40.97 -24.27
C LEU A 6 45.48 40.33 -24.77
N ARG A 7 45.44 39.83 -25.99
CA ARG A 7 44.45 38.90 -26.52
C ARG A 7 44.67 37.53 -25.87
N LEU A 8 43.84 37.17 -24.92
CA LEU A 8 43.71 35.77 -24.47
C LEU A 8 42.93 34.95 -25.50
N CYS A 9 43.60 33.98 -26.08
CA CYS A 9 43.07 33.06 -27.09
C CYS A 9 42.08 32.10 -26.46
N TRP A 10 40.89 31.97 -27.05
CA TRP A 10 39.78 31.03 -26.70
C TRP A 10 40.12 29.58 -27.00
N ARG A 11 41.33 29.09 -26.82
CA ARG A 11 41.68 27.72 -27.16
C ARG A 11 41.90 26.78 -25.96
N ASP A 12 41.98 27.28 -24.73
CA ASP A 12 42.35 26.49 -23.54
C ASP A 12 41.17 26.14 -22.62
N VAL A 13 39.91 26.43 -23.01
CA VAL A 13 38.74 26.12 -22.21
C VAL A 13 38.09 24.77 -22.61
N ALA A 14 38.49 24.20 -23.74
CA ALA A 14 37.90 22.98 -24.27
C ALA A 14 38.45 21.66 -23.65
N ASP A 15 39.63 21.70 -23.01
CA ASP A 15 40.30 20.52 -22.43
C ASP A 15 40.01 20.30 -20.93
N LEU A 16 39.33 21.21 -20.25
CA LEU A 16 38.94 21.06 -18.85
C LEU A 16 37.58 20.38 -18.60
N LEU A 17 36.86 19.98 -19.67
CA LEU A 17 35.55 19.33 -19.57
C LEU A 17 35.59 17.80 -19.83
N ARG A 18 36.76 17.17 -19.79
CA ARG A 18 36.90 15.71 -19.97
C ARG A 18 37.10 14.93 -18.66
N PHE A 19 36.64 15.42 -17.54
CA PHE A 19 36.39 14.57 -16.38
C PHE A 19 34.92 14.16 -16.41
N SER A 20 34.62 13.07 -17.11
CA SER A 20 33.37 12.34 -16.96
C SER A 20 33.30 11.80 -15.53
N HIS A 21 32.85 12.63 -14.60
CA HIS A 21 32.39 12.13 -13.33
C HIS A 21 31.15 11.30 -13.63
N HIS A 22 31.27 9.99 -13.51
CA HIS A 22 30.15 9.10 -13.32
C HIS A 22 29.54 9.52 -11.98
N TYR A 23 28.68 10.54 -11.99
CA TYR A 23 27.70 10.73 -10.95
C TYR A 23 26.74 9.57 -11.08
N ALA A 24 26.99 8.49 -10.31
CA ALA A 24 25.89 7.62 -9.93
C ALA A 24 24.81 8.55 -9.36
N PRO A 25 23.53 8.47 -9.81
CA PRO A 25 22.50 9.30 -9.23
C PRO A 25 22.53 9.04 -7.72
N LEU A 26 22.71 10.11 -6.93
CA LEU A 26 22.47 10.07 -5.50
C LEU A 26 21.05 9.53 -5.34
N ARG A 27 20.96 8.24 -5.00
CA ARG A 27 19.71 7.61 -4.59
C ARG A 27 19.29 8.41 -3.37
N THR A 28 18.41 9.38 -3.55
CA THR A 28 17.76 10.08 -2.45
C THR A 28 17.31 8.98 -1.51
N MET A 29 17.78 9.02 -0.26
CA MET A 29 17.29 8.09 0.76
C MET A 29 15.78 8.31 0.81
N ILE A 30 15.02 7.38 0.26
CA ILE A 30 13.56 7.40 0.34
C ILE A 30 13.28 7.32 1.84
N ASP A 31 12.66 8.35 2.37
CA ASP A 31 12.26 8.39 3.78
C ASP A 31 11.05 7.47 3.95
N ILE A 32 11.35 6.18 4.15
CA ILE A 32 10.35 5.14 4.26
C ILE A 32 9.68 5.27 5.61
N LEU A 33 8.35 5.20 5.64
CA LEU A 33 7.56 5.31 6.87
C LEU A 33 8.12 4.44 8.00
N PRO A 34 8.13 4.93 9.24
CA PRO A 34 8.37 4.12 10.44
C PRO A 34 7.41 2.92 10.45
N ARG A 35 7.89 1.76 10.87
CA ARG A 35 7.13 0.51 10.76
C ARG A 35 7.58 -0.53 11.76
N ILE A 36 6.68 -1.41 12.12
CA ILE A 36 6.98 -2.67 12.79
C ILE A 36 7.25 -3.73 11.72
N GLN A 37 8.22 -4.61 11.95
CA GLN A 37 8.51 -5.75 11.09
C GLN A 37 8.50 -7.04 11.92
N ILE A 38 7.87 -8.08 11.38
CA ILE A 38 7.86 -9.43 11.97
C ILE A 38 8.18 -10.41 10.86
N GLU A 39 9.18 -11.27 11.10
CA GLU A 39 9.54 -12.34 10.17
C GLU A 39 9.15 -13.68 10.79
N THR A 40 8.45 -14.52 10.01
CA THR A 40 8.01 -15.84 10.49
C THR A 40 9.16 -16.85 10.57
N ALA A 41 10.23 -16.63 9.79
CA ALA A 41 11.48 -17.38 9.81
C ALA A 41 12.59 -16.55 9.13
N PRO A 42 13.88 -16.94 9.27
CA PRO A 42 14.98 -16.29 8.56
C PRO A 42 14.82 -16.36 7.03
N ASN A 43 15.38 -15.37 6.33
CA ASN A 43 15.40 -15.26 4.87
C ASN A 43 13.99 -15.26 4.24
N PRO A 44 13.12 -14.30 4.53
CA PRO A 44 11.79 -14.21 3.94
C PRO A 44 11.85 -14.18 2.41
N THR A 45 10.93 -14.91 1.78
CA THR A 45 10.77 -14.97 0.33
C THR A 45 9.47 -14.31 -0.14
N ALA A 46 8.68 -13.80 0.80
CA ALA A 46 7.44 -13.07 0.56
C ALA A 46 7.28 -11.96 1.60
N SER A 47 6.46 -10.95 1.28
CA SER A 47 6.12 -9.88 2.21
C SER A 47 4.61 -9.62 2.22
N VAL A 48 4.09 -9.28 3.39
CA VAL A 48 2.74 -8.75 3.59
C VAL A 48 2.87 -7.35 4.18
N ILE A 49 2.46 -6.32 3.44
CA ILE A 49 2.41 -4.95 3.91
C ILE A 49 0.98 -4.71 4.40
N TRP A 50 0.81 -4.51 5.71
CA TRP A 50 -0.50 -4.43 6.35
C TRP A 50 -0.77 -3.04 6.89
N LEU A 51 -1.75 -2.36 6.30
CA LEU A 51 -2.09 -0.96 6.57
C LEU A 51 -3.21 -0.89 7.62
N HIS A 52 -2.99 -0.14 8.69
CA HIS A 52 -3.94 0.04 9.80
C HIS A 52 -5.08 1.01 9.43
N GLY A 53 -6.13 1.02 10.25
CA GLY A 53 -7.26 1.95 10.15
C GLY A 53 -6.93 3.36 10.67
N LEU A 54 -7.86 4.30 10.44
CA LEU A 54 -7.76 5.67 10.93
C LEU A 54 -7.56 5.72 12.45
N GLY A 55 -6.59 6.51 12.91
CA GLY A 55 -6.30 6.74 14.32
C GLY A 55 -5.56 5.59 15.03
N ALA A 56 -5.38 4.46 14.36
CA ALA A 56 -4.56 3.34 14.84
C ALA A 56 -3.09 3.53 14.44
N ASP A 57 -2.27 2.51 14.63
CA ASP A 57 -0.88 2.48 14.20
C ASP A 57 -0.45 1.07 13.76
N GLY A 58 0.80 0.89 13.37
CA GLY A 58 1.32 -0.41 12.92
C GLY A 58 1.24 -1.52 13.99
N GLY A 59 1.07 -1.19 15.27
CA GLY A 59 0.91 -2.17 16.35
C GLY A 59 -0.45 -2.87 16.36
N ASP A 60 -1.46 -2.28 15.74
CA ASP A 60 -2.86 -2.74 15.77
C ASP A 60 -3.00 -4.20 15.27
N PHE A 61 -2.30 -4.54 14.19
CA PHE A 61 -2.33 -5.87 13.58
C PHE A 61 -1.09 -6.73 13.84
N ALA A 62 0.00 -6.15 14.34
CA ALA A 62 1.25 -6.87 14.55
C ALA A 62 1.07 -8.08 15.52
N GLY A 63 0.25 -7.91 16.55
CA GLY A 63 -0.08 -8.96 17.52
C GLY A 63 -0.90 -10.12 16.96
N LEU A 64 -1.46 -10.01 15.76
CA LEU A 64 -2.27 -11.04 15.11
C LEU A 64 -1.44 -12.03 14.29
N VAL A 65 -0.18 -11.71 13.95
CA VAL A 65 0.68 -12.59 13.13
C VAL A 65 0.78 -14.01 13.70
N PRO A 66 0.94 -14.24 15.01
CA PRO A 66 0.97 -15.60 15.58
C PRO A 66 -0.34 -16.39 15.41
N GLN A 67 -1.45 -15.73 15.08
CA GLN A 67 -2.76 -16.37 14.87
C GLN A 67 -2.95 -16.83 13.42
N LEU A 68 -2.06 -16.42 12.50
CA LEU A 68 -2.10 -16.83 11.10
C LEU A 68 -1.51 -18.25 10.95
N ASP A 69 -2.27 -19.14 10.35
CA ASP A 69 -1.76 -20.44 9.92
C ASP A 69 -1.13 -20.31 8.53
N LEU A 70 0.18 -20.25 8.50
CA LEU A 70 0.99 -20.17 7.28
C LEU A 70 1.68 -21.51 6.96
N THR A 71 1.11 -22.64 7.37
CA THR A 71 1.63 -23.97 7.06
C THR A 71 1.78 -24.15 5.55
N GLY A 72 2.98 -24.54 5.11
CA GLY A 72 3.32 -24.72 3.69
C GLY A 72 3.74 -23.43 2.98
N VAL A 73 3.65 -22.28 3.61
CA VAL A 73 4.23 -21.02 3.09
C VAL A 73 5.68 -20.91 3.57
N GLN A 74 6.57 -20.48 2.70
CA GLN A 74 7.96 -20.15 3.09
C GLN A 74 7.96 -18.91 4.02
N ALA A 75 9.14 -18.55 4.53
CA ALA A 75 9.28 -17.40 5.42
C ALA A 75 8.66 -16.12 4.83
N VAL A 76 7.81 -15.47 5.61
CA VAL A 76 7.11 -14.24 5.26
C VAL A 76 7.58 -13.11 6.16
N ARG A 77 7.79 -11.92 5.59
CA ARG A 77 7.98 -10.68 6.32
C ARG A 77 6.67 -9.90 6.35
N PHE A 78 6.16 -9.65 7.55
CA PHE A 78 5.05 -8.75 7.79
C PHE A 78 5.57 -7.35 8.09
N ILE A 79 4.99 -6.34 7.44
CA ILE A 79 5.35 -4.94 7.55
C ILE A 79 4.09 -4.18 7.93
N PHE A 80 4.16 -3.51 9.09
CA PHE A 80 3.08 -2.70 9.64
C PHE A 80 3.56 -1.24 9.72
N PRO A 81 3.37 -0.45 8.66
CA PRO A 81 3.79 0.94 8.68
C PRO A 81 2.89 1.78 9.58
N HIS A 82 3.47 2.87 10.12
CA HIS A 82 2.72 3.93 10.80
C HIS A 82 2.36 5.00 9.77
N ALA A 83 1.07 5.30 9.61
CA ALA A 83 0.63 6.41 8.79
C ALA A 83 1.13 7.75 9.35
N PRO A 84 1.33 8.77 8.52
CA PRO A 84 1.64 10.12 9.00
C PRO A 84 0.56 10.65 9.94
N ALA A 85 0.97 11.45 10.96
CA ALA A 85 0.02 12.17 11.79
C ALA A 85 -0.46 13.42 11.03
N MET A 86 -1.79 13.58 10.91
CA MET A 86 -2.41 14.72 10.23
C MET A 86 -3.74 15.10 10.89
N PRO A 87 -4.19 16.35 10.76
CA PRO A 87 -5.53 16.73 11.21
C PRO A 87 -6.60 16.00 10.38
N VAL A 88 -7.62 15.46 11.04
CA VAL A 88 -8.75 14.78 10.39
C VAL A 88 -10.01 15.62 10.55
N THR A 89 -10.55 16.11 9.45
CA THR A 89 -11.69 17.05 9.41
C THR A 89 -12.93 16.48 10.10
N TRP A 90 -13.29 15.21 9.80
CA TRP A 90 -14.43 14.51 10.43
C TRP A 90 -14.32 14.43 11.95
N ASN A 91 -13.10 14.38 12.48
CA ASN A 91 -12.84 14.34 13.92
C ASN A 91 -12.55 15.75 14.50
N GLY A 92 -13.13 16.79 13.92
CA GLY A 92 -12.96 18.17 14.39
C GLY A 92 -11.55 18.74 14.25
N GLY A 93 -10.74 18.21 13.30
CA GLY A 93 -9.36 18.63 13.09
C GLY A 93 -8.38 18.01 14.09
N CYS A 94 -8.79 17.00 14.85
CA CYS A 94 -7.89 16.28 15.77
C CYS A 94 -6.75 15.63 14.98
N VAL A 95 -5.51 15.82 15.44
CA VAL A 95 -4.31 15.25 14.81
C VAL A 95 -4.16 13.80 15.25
N MET A 96 -4.15 12.88 14.27
CA MET A 96 -4.01 11.44 14.50
C MET A 96 -3.34 10.76 13.30
N PRO A 97 -2.83 9.52 13.44
CA PRO A 97 -2.35 8.76 12.30
C PRO A 97 -3.49 8.54 11.28
N ALA A 98 -3.28 8.97 10.05
CA ALA A 98 -4.25 8.84 8.97
C ALA A 98 -3.55 8.74 7.62
N TRP A 99 -4.12 7.94 6.71
CA TRP A 99 -3.62 7.84 5.35
C TRP A 99 -4.08 9.02 4.49
N TYR A 100 -5.27 9.54 4.75
CA TYR A 100 -5.86 10.70 4.06
C TYR A 100 -6.94 11.32 4.95
N ASP A 101 -7.35 12.55 4.63
CA ASP A 101 -8.39 13.23 5.40
C ASP A 101 -9.78 12.65 5.10
N ILE A 102 -10.64 12.65 6.10
CA ILE A 102 -12.05 12.28 5.99
C ILE A 102 -12.90 13.52 6.27
N TYR A 103 -13.63 13.99 5.27
CA TYR A 103 -14.40 15.22 5.32
C TYR A 103 -15.77 15.03 5.99
N GLY A 104 -16.31 13.81 6.01
CA GLY A 104 -17.62 13.55 6.61
C GLY A 104 -18.02 12.08 6.58
N ALA A 105 -19.22 11.78 7.08
CA ALA A 105 -19.78 10.42 7.12
C ALA A 105 -20.00 9.80 5.74
N ASP A 106 -20.18 10.62 4.72
CA ASP A 106 -20.16 10.14 3.34
C ASP A 106 -18.72 10.03 2.84
N LEU A 107 -18.19 8.83 2.93
CA LEU A 107 -16.82 8.50 2.53
C LEU A 107 -16.61 8.46 1.00
N ILE A 108 -17.65 8.69 0.20
CA ILE A 108 -17.62 8.48 -1.27
C ILE A 108 -17.77 9.76 -2.06
N SER A 109 -18.79 10.61 -1.75
CA SER A 109 -19.11 11.78 -2.58
C SER A 109 -18.08 12.90 -2.49
N HIS A 110 -17.29 12.94 -1.42
CA HIS A 110 -16.25 13.94 -1.20
C HIS A 110 -15.02 13.28 -0.58
N GLN A 111 -14.06 12.90 -1.43
CA GLN A 111 -12.86 12.21 -1.01
C GLN A 111 -11.64 13.12 -1.08
N ASP A 112 -10.70 12.96 -0.14
CA ASP A 112 -9.40 13.61 -0.20
C ASP A 112 -8.50 12.91 -1.24
N GLU A 113 -8.78 13.15 -2.53
CA GLU A 113 -8.00 12.57 -3.62
C GLU A 113 -6.51 12.89 -3.48
N ALA A 114 -6.17 14.12 -3.11
CA ALA A 114 -4.77 14.53 -2.97
C ALA A 114 -4.06 13.74 -1.87
N GLY A 115 -4.69 13.54 -0.71
CA GLY A 115 -4.17 12.73 0.39
C GLY A 115 -4.06 11.26 0.05
N ILE A 116 -5.09 10.69 -0.63
CA ILE A 116 -5.08 9.30 -1.10
C ILE A 116 -3.88 9.08 -2.03
N ARG A 117 -3.67 9.95 -3.02
CA ARG A 117 -2.54 9.85 -3.95
C ARG A 117 -1.18 10.13 -3.29
N ALA A 118 -1.15 10.96 -2.24
CA ALA A 118 0.06 11.15 -1.43
C ALA A 118 0.41 9.87 -0.66
N SER A 119 -0.56 9.23 -0.04
CA SER A 119 -0.37 7.99 0.70
C SER A 119 -0.07 6.79 -0.21
N GLU A 120 -0.62 6.78 -1.44
CA GLU A 120 -0.22 5.80 -2.45
C GLU A 120 1.31 5.78 -2.65
N ARG A 121 1.96 6.95 -2.74
CA ARG A 121 3.43 7.03 -2.88
C ARG A 121 4.15 6.36 -1.71
N HIS A 122 3.70 6.56 -0.48
CA HIS A 122 4.28 5.89 0.69
C HIS A 122 4.15 4.36 0.61
N VAL A 123 3.01 3.85 0.15
CA VAL A 123 2.81 2.40 -0.01
C VAL A 123 3.67 1.85 -1.15
N VAL A 124 3.79 2.59 -2.27
CA VAL A 124 4.70 2.25 -3.39
C VAL A 124 6.16 2.22 -2.92
N ASP A 125 6.59 3.16 -2.08
CA ASP A 125 7.94 3.18 -1.51
C ASP A 125 8.20 1.95 -0.62
N LEU A 126 7.21 1.52 0.16
CA LEU A 126 7.30 0.28 0.96
C LEU A 126 7.44 -0.96 0.07
N ILE A 127 6.65 -1.06 -1.01
CA ILE A 127 6.78 -2.14 -2.00
C ILE A 127 8.18 -2.10 -2.63
N GLY A 128 8.63 -0.93 -3.08
CA GLY A 128 9.96 -0.74 -3.65
C GLY A 128 11.09 -1.11 -2.70
N HIS A 129 10.91 -0.83 -1.40
CA HIS A 129 11.87 -1.26 -0.37
C HIS A 129 11.98 -2.77 -0.27
N GLU A 130 10.85 -3.49 -0.26
CA GLU A 130 10.85 -4.95 -0.22
C GLU A 130 11.45 -5.57 -1.49
N ILE A 131 11.15 -5.00 -2.66
CA ILE A 131 11.79 -5.40 -3.92
C ILE A 131 13.31 -5.19 -3.85
N GLY A 132 13.75 -4.06 -3.30
CA GLY A 132 15.17 -3.76 -3.09
C GLY A 132 15.86 -4.72 -2.10
N ARG A 133 15.09 -5.39 -1.24
CA ARG A 133 15.56 -6.44 -0.32
C ARG A 133 15.48 -7.85 -0.93
N GLY A 134 15.12 -7.98 -2.21
CA GLY A 134 15.10 -9.24 -2.93
C GLY A 134 13.75 -9.95 -2.97
N ILE A 135 12.66 -9.35 -2.48
CA ILE A 135 11.32 -9.92 -2.60
C ILE A 135 10.74 -9.51 -3.97
N ALA A 136 10.39 -10.47 -4.80
CA ALA A 136 9.71 -10.17 -6.07
C ALA A 136 8.33 -9.52 -5.82
N ALA A 137 7.91 -8.58 -6.67
CA ALA A 137 6.59 -7.94 -6.54
C ALA A 137 5.45 -8.98 -6.49
N SER A 138 5.55 -10.04 -7.29
CA SER A 138 4.61 -11.18 -7.31
C SER A 138 4.61 -12.03 -6.03
N ARG A 139 5.43 -11.70 -5.05
CA ARG A 139 5.48 -12.30 -3.70
C ARG A 139 5.10 -11.31 -2.61
N ILE A 140 4.52 -10.15 -2.99
CA ILE A 140 4.07 -9.12 -2.05
C ILE A 140 2.55 -9.09 -2.03
N VAL A 141 1.97 -9.15 -0.83
CA VAL A 141 0.53 -8.94 -0.57
C VAL A 141 0.36 -7.56 0.06
N LEU A 142 -0.59 -6.78 -0.45
CA LEU A 142 -1.09 -5.61 0.25
C LEU A 142 -2.31 -5.99 1.07
N ALA A 143 -2.26 -5.74 2.38
CA ALA A 143 -3.37 -5.96 3.29
C ALA A 143 -3.76 -4.65 3.97
N GLY A 144 -5.02 -4.48 4.33
CA GLY A 144 -5.45 -3.31 5.07
C GLY A 144 -6.83 -3.45 5.67
N PHE A 145 -7.04 -2.70 6.75
CA PHE A 145 -8.30 -2.62 7.47
C PHE A 145 -8.84 -1.18 7.42
N SER A 146 -10.15 -1.02 7.20
CA SER A 146 -10.80 0.29 7.24
C SER A 146 -10.16 1.28 6.25
N GLN A 147 -9.60 2.40 6.69
CA GLN A 147 -8.85 3.34 5.84
C GLN A 147 -7.63 2.68 5.18
N GLY A 148 -6.96 1.76 5.86
CA GLY A 148 -5.87 0.96 5.29
C GLY A 148 -6.35 0.01 4.18
N CYS A 149 -7.58 -0.53 4.27
CA CYS A 149 -8.22 -1.28 3.20
C CYS A 149 -8.37 -0.43 1.93
N ALA A 150 -8.84 0.81 2.09
CA ALA A 150 -8.97 1.73 0.98
C ALA A 150 -7.61 1.95 0.28
N MET A 151 -6.54 2.12 1.05
CA MET A 151 -5.19 2.30 0.50
C MET A 151 -4.65 1.02 -0.15
N ALA A 152 -4.90 -0.16 0.43
CA ALA A 152 -4.47 -1.44 -0.15
C ALA A 152 -5.13 -1.69 -1.51
N LEU A 153 -6.44 -1.44 -1.62
CA LEU A 153 -7.17 -1.51 -2.90
C LEU A 153 -6.68 -0.45 -3.88
N HIS A 154 -6.61 0.83 -3.44
CA HIS A 154 -6.20 1.92 -4.32
C HIS A 154 -4.84 1.68 -4.95
N THR A 155 -3.83 1.38 -4.13
CA THR A 155 -2.45 1.19 -4.58
C THR A 155 -2.28 -0.14 -5.33
N GLY A 156 -2.81 -1.24 -4.78
CA GLY A 156 -2.60 -2.57 -5.36
C GLY A 156 -3.17 -2.72 -6.76
N LEU A 157 -4.34 -2.13 -7.02
CA LEU A 157 -4.99 -2.19 -8.33
C LEU A 157 -4.29 -1.30 -9.38
N ARG A 158 -3.52 -0.29 -8.95
CA ARG A 158 -2.79 0.66 -9.81
C ARG A 158 -1.29 0.35 -9.93
N TYR A 159 -0.75 -0.50 -9.08
CA TYR A 159 0.69 -0.78 -9.05
C TYR A 159 1.18 -1.40 -10.38
N PRO A 160 2.31 -0.94 -10.95
CA PRO A 160 2.69 -1.32 -12.32
C PRO A 160 3.26 -2.73 -12.47
N GLN A 161 3.56 -3.43 -11.37
CA GLN A 161 4.02 -4.83 -11.38
C GLN A 161 2.98 -5.73 -10.71
N SER A 162 2.89 -6.99 -11.14
CA SER A 162 1.97 -7.97 -10.57
C SER A 162 2.28 -8.23 -9.10
N LEU A 163 1.28 -8.08 -8.24
CA LEU A 163 1.33 -8.42 -6.82
C LEU A 163 0.80 -9.84 -6.58
N ALA A 164 1.14 -10.45 -5.44
CA ALA A 164 0.64 -11.75 -5.04
C ALA A 164 -0.86 -11.75 -4.76
N GLY A 165 -1.36 -10.70 -4.13
CA GLY A 165 -2.76 -10.56 -3.74
C GLY A 165 -3.05 -9.29 -2.98
N ILE A 166 -4.35 -9.04 -2.76
CA ILE A 166 -4.83 -7.92 -1.92
C ILE A 166 -5.79 -8.48 -0.87
N VAL A 167 -5.61 -8.07 0.40
CA VAL A 167 -6.52 -8.36 1.52
C VAL A 167 -7.19 -7.06 1.95
N ALA A 168 -8.49 -6.95 1.76
CA ALA A 168 -9.29 -5.75 1.94
C ALA A 168 -10.36 -5.97 3.01
N LEU A 169 -10.13 -5.47 4.24
CA LEU A 169 -10.95 -5.75 5.42
C LEU A 169 -11.77 -4.53 5.82
N SER A 170 -13.09 -4.67 5.95
CA SER A 170 -14.03 -3.67 6.50
C SER A 170 -13.83 -2.26 5.94
N GLY A 171 -13.64 -2.15 4.63
CA GLY A 171 -13.38 -0.88 3.96
C GLY A 171 -14.10 -0.76 2.61
N TYR A 172 -13.59 0.08 1.75
CA TYR A 172 -14.17 0.41 0.44
C TYR A 172 -13.07 0.77 -0.55
N LEU A 173 -13.42 0.77 -1.84
CA LEU A 173 -12.54 1.22 -2.92
C LEU A 173 -12.66 2.74 -3.07
N PRO A 174 -11.62 3.52 -2.73
CA PRO A 174 -11.65 4.97 -2.93
C PRO A 174 -11.39 5.31 -4.41
N LEU A 175 -11.83 6.48 -4.85
CA LEU A 175 -11.71 6.97 -6.23
C LEU A 175 -12.15 5.89 -7.25
N LEU A 176 -13.28 5.28 -6.96
CA LEU A 176 -13.83 4.15 -7.72
C LEU A 176 -14.01 4.51 -9.20
N ASP A 177 -14.48 5.72 -9.48
CA ASP A 177 -14.79 6.19 -10.85
C ASP A 177 -13.52 6.32 -11.73
N THR A 178 -12.35 6.51 -11.12
CA THR A 178 -11.09 6.62 -11.87
C THR A 178 -10.43 5.27 -12.15
N LEU A 179 -10.83 4.20 -11.42
CA LEU A 179 -10.14 2.92 -11.48
C LEU A 179 -10.10 2.33 -12.88
N ALA A 180 -11.19 2.38 -13.62
CA ALA A 180 -11.25 1.78 -14.97
C ALA A 180 -10.18 2.34 -15.93
N ALA A 181 -9.85 3.62 -15.78
CA ALA A 181 -8.81 4.30 -16.56
C ALA A 181 -7.39 4.11 -16.00
N GLU A 182 -7.26 3.95 -14.67
CA GLU A 182 -5.98 4.00 -13.97
C GLU A 182 -5.46 2.60 -13.57
N ARG A 183 -6.29 1.56 -13.64
CA ARG A 183 -5.91 0.21 -13.23
C ARG A 183 -4.73 -0.32 -14.03
N SER A 184 -3.80 -0.98 -13.35
CA SER A 184 -2.68 -1.65 -13.97
C SER A 184 -3.10 -2.97 -14.62
N GLN A 185 -2.71 -3.19 -15.89
CA GLN A 185 -2.91 -4.47 -16.57
C GLN A 185 -2.12 -5.59 -15.88
N ALA A 186 -0.99 -5.29 -15.24
CA ALA A 186 -0.21 -6.27 -14.50
C ALA A 186 -0.99 -6.89 -13.33
N ASN A 187 -1.94 -6.15 -12.76
CA ASN A 187 -2.78 -6.58 -11.65
C ASN A 187 -4.23 -6.94 -12.06
N ALA A 188 -4.55 -7.03 -13.36
CA ALA A 188 -5.90 -7.34 -13.83
C ALA A 188 -6.44 -8.69 -13.31
N HIS A 189 -5.57 -9.61 -12.93
CA HIS A 189 -5.92 -10.94 -12.42
C HIS A 189 -5.40 -11.19 -11.00
N THR A 190 -4.90 -10.16 -10.32
CA THR A 190 -4.45 -10.26 -8.93
C THR A 190 -5.62 -10.67 -8.03
N PRO A 191 -5.51 -11.78 -7.27
CA PRO A 191 -6.55 -12.20 -6.36
C PRO A 191 -6.84 -11.15 -5.30
N VAL A 192 -8.12 -10.91 -5.02
CA VAL A 192 -8.57 -9.98 -3.99
C VAL A 192 -9.45 -10.70 -2.98
N PHE A 193 -9.01 -10.78 -1.73
CA PHE A 193 -9.83 -11.20 -0.61
C PHE A 193 -10.49 -9.96 0.01
N MET A 194 -11.81 -9.92 0.03
CA MET A 194 -12.58 -8.86 0.66
C MET A 194 -13.46 -9.42 1.76
N ALA A 195 -13.45 -8.78 2.92
CA ALA A 195 -14.23 -9.21 4.07
C ALA A 195 -14.91 -8.01 4.77
N HIS A 196 -16.12 -8.25 5.32
CA HIS A 196 -16.89 -7.17 5.97
C HIS A 196 -17.78 -7.69 7.09
N GLY A 197 -17.92 -6.88 8.16
CA GLY A 197 -18.86 -7.13 9.22
C GLY A 197 -20.28 -6.72 8.82
N ILE A 198 -21.27 -7.64 8.92
CA ILE A 198 -22.68 -7.31 8.60
C ILE A 198 -23.32 -6.32 9.55
N ARG A 199 -22.69 -6.06 10.72
CA ARG A 199 -23.13 -5.09 11.72
C ARG A 199 -22.20 -3.89 11.82
N ASP A 200 -21.38 -3.67 10.79
CA ASP A 200 -20.47 -2.54 10.73
C ASP A 200 -21.24 -1.23 10.54
N THR A 201 -21.13 -0.33 11.52
CA THR A 201 -21.75 0.98 11.53
C THR A 201 -20.78 2.12 11.23
N VAL A 202 -19.48 1.81 11.10
CA VAL A 202 -18.41 2.77 10.77
C VAL A 202 -18.25 2.85 9.25
N VAL A 203 -17.94 1.72 8.63
CA VAL A 203 -18.00 1.56 7.18
C VAL A 203 -19.15 0.60 6.88
N ILE A 204 -20.30 1.14 6.48
CA ILE A 204 -21.49 0.31 6.26
C ILE A 204 -21.23 -0.77 5.19
N PRO A 205 -21.76 -2.00 5.36
CA PRO A 205 -21.51 -3.12 4.46
C PRO A 205 -21.77 -2.82 2.98
N ALA A 206 -22.79 -2.01 2.70
CA ALA A 206 -23.14 -1.61 1.33
C ALA A 206 -21.98 -0.94 0.57
N ARG A 207 -21.01 -0.31 1.25
CA ARG A 207 -19.82 0.29 0.60
C ARG A 207 -18.81 -0.78 0.18
N GLY A 208 -18.61 -1.78 1.02
CA GLY A 208 -17.78 -2.95 0.68
C GLY A 208 -18.40 -3.75 -0.47
N GLU A 209 -19.73 -3.93 -0.44
CA GLU A 209 -20.48 -4.63 -1.50
C GLU A 209 -20.38 -3.88 -2.84
N ALA A 210 -20.59 -2.56 -2.85
CA ALA A 210 -20.43 -1.74 -4.05
C ALA A 210 -18.99 -1.83 -4.62
N SER A 211 -17.98 -1.84 -3.74
CA SER A 211 -16.58 -2.00 -4.14
C SER A 211 -16.33 -3.38 -4.76
N ARG A 212 -16.83 -4.45 -4.13
CA ARG A 212 -16.79 -5.83 -4.67
C ARG A 212 -17.44 -5.90 -6.05
N ASP A 213 -18.67 -5.41 -6.20
CA ASP A 213 -19.43 -5.47 -7.44
C ASP A 213 -18.71 -4.73 -8.57
N HIS A 214 -18.15 -3.57 -8.26
CA HIS A 214 -17.35 -2.82 -9.22
C HIS A 214 -16.09 -3.59 -9.65
N LEU A 215 -15.34 -4.17 -8.71
CA LEU A 215 -14.16 -4.97 -9.04
C LEU A 215 -14.53 -6.20 -9.88
N GLN A 216 -15.60 -6.91 -9.53
CA GLN A 216 -16.09 -8.06 -10.30
C GLN A 216 -16.53 -7.64 -11.71
N SER A 217 -17.17 -6.49 -11.88
CA SER A 217 -17.55 -5.95 -13.20
C SER A 217 -16.32 -5.65 -14.08
N LEU A 218 -15.17 -5.36 -13.46
CA LEU A 218 -13.89 -5.16 -14.16
C LEU A 218 -13.09 -6.46 -14.37
N GLY A 219 -13.64 -7.60 -13.94
CA GLY A 219 -13.05 -8.94 -14.13
C GLY A 219 -12.06 -9.38 -13.06
N TYR A 220 -11.97 -8.69 -11.91
CA TYR A 220 -11.09 -9.11 -10.82
C TYR A 220 -11.60 -10.37 -10.11
N PRO A 221 -10.73 -11.33 -9.76
CA PRO A 221 -11.10 -12.51 -8.98
C PRO A 221 -11.26 -12.13 -7.49
N VAL A 222 -12.48 -11.73 -7.10
CA VAL A 222 -12.80 -11.31 -5.73
C VAL A 222 -13.38 -12.47 -4.95
N GLN A 223 -12.72 -12.82 -3.84
CA GLN A 223 -13.27 -13.70 -2.80
C GLN A 223 -13.94 -12.83 -1.74
N TRP A 224 -15.28 -12.85 -1.65
CA TRP A 224 -16.06 -12.06 -0.71
C TRP A 224 -16.51 -12.89 0.49
N ARG A 225 -16.32 -12.37 1.70
CA ARG A 225 -16.78 -12.95 2.97
C ARG A 225 -17.49 -11.93 3.84
N THR A 226 -18.51 -12.37 4.56
CA THR A 226 -19.18 -11.56 5.58
C THR A 226 -19.22 -12.28 6.92
N TYR A 227 -19.14 -11.50 8.01
CA TYR A 227 -19.13 -12.03 9.36
C TYR A 227 -20.13 -11.29 10.26
N PRO A 228 -20.72 -11.98 11.28
CA PRO A 228 -21.66 -11.35 12.20
C PRO A 228 -20.94 -10.49 13.25
N MET A 229 -20.19 -9.49 12.80
CA MET A 229 -19.35 -8.59 13.61
C MET A 229 -19.61 -7.12 13.29
N PRO A 230 -19.32 -6.20 14.21
CA PRO A 230 -19.20 -4.77 13.94
C PRO A 230 -17.89 -4.46 13.19
N HIS A 231 -17.41 -3.19 13.28
CA HIS A 231 -16.14 -2.74 12.67
C HIS A 231 -14.94 -3.28 13.44
N CYS A 232 -14.62 -4.55 13.27
CA CYS A 232 -13.50 -5.26 13.91
C CYS A 232 -13.09 -6.48 13.07
N VAL A 233 -12.12 -7.25 13.56
CA VAL A 233 -11.67 -8.53 12.96
C VAL A 233 -11.97 -9.66 13.94
N LEU A 234 -12.40 -10.82 13.44
CA LEU A 234 -12.71 -12.02 14.21
C LEU A 234 -11.68 -13.14 13.95
N PRO A 235 -11.50 -14.10 14.91
CA PRO A 235 -10.63 -15.26 14.70
C PRO A 235 -10.99 -16.08 13.45
N ARG A 236 -12.28 -16.19 13.11
CA ARG A 236 -12.69 -16.88 11.88
C ARG A 236 -12.24 -16.15 10.62
N GLU A 237 -12.28 -14.82 10.62
CA GLU A 237 -11.77 -14.01 9.51
C GLU A 237 -10.24 -14.19 9.36
N MET A 238 -9.51 -14.26 10.49
CA MET A 238 -8.08 -14.55 10.47
C MET A 238 -7.76 -15.94 9.88
N ALA A 239 -8.63 -16.94 10.09
CA ALA A 239 -8.49 -18.24 9.45
C ALA A 239 -8.69 -18.15 7.93
N ASP A 240 -9.72 -17.43 7.47
CA ASP A 240 -9.97 -17.23 6.04
C ASP A 240 -8.85 -16.39 5.38
N ILE A 241 -8.27 -15.42 6.09
CA ILE A 241 -7.07 -14.68 5.64
C ILE A 241 -5.87 -15.62 5.53
N SER A 242 -5.69 -16.54 6.49
CA SER A 242 -4.62 -17.55 6.44
C SER A 242 -4.75 -18.43 5.21
N ASP A 243 -5.96 -18.89 4.90
CA ASP A 243 -6.25 -19.68 3.69
C ASP A 243 -5.89 -18.90 2.42
N PHE A 244 -6.28 -17.64 2.35
CA PHE A 244 -5.95 -16.78 1.23
C PHE A 244 -4.44 -16.57 1.08
N LEU A 245 -3.73 -16.27 2.18
CA LEU A 245 -2.27 -16.11 2.16
C LEU A 245 -1.57 -17.39 1.73
N ARG A 246 -2.03 -18.58 2.18
CA ARG A 246 -1.50 -19.87 1.71
C ARG A 246 -1.73 -20.07 0.21
N GLN A 247 -2.89 -19.68 -0.29
CA GLN A 247 -3.22 -19.77 -1.72
C GLN A 247 -2.28 -18.91 -2.57
N VAL A 248 -2.02 -17.66 -2.17
CA VAL A 248 -1.26 -16.69 -3.01
C VAL A 248 0.25 -16.68 -2.74
N LEU A 249 0.69 -17.16 -1.58
CA LEU A 249 2.10 -17.23 -1.18
C LEU A 249 2.62 -18.66 -1.02
N GLY A 250 1.81 -19.68 -1.22
CA GLY A 250 2.24 -21.06 -1.23
C GLY A 250 3.24 -21.37 -2.36
N PRO A 251 3.77 -22.58 -2.41
CA PRO A 251 4.56 -23.01 -3.56
C PRO A 251 3.68 -23.00 -4.82
N PRO A 252 4.28 -22.71 -5.99
CA PRO A 252 3.58 -22.74 -7.26
C PRO A 252 3.09 -24.14 -7.64
#